data_367f19c5af561342cfbf05cbb259c622
#
_entry.id   367f19c5af561342cfbf05cbb259c622
#
_cell.length_a   1.000
_cell.length_b   1.000
_cell.length_c   1.000
_cell.angle_alpha   90.00
_cell.angle_beta   90.00
_cell.angle_gamma   90.00
#
_symmetry.space_group_name_H-M   'P 1'
#
loop_
_entity.id
_entity.type
_entity.pdbx_description
1 polymer ?
#
loop_
_entity_poly.entity_id
_entity_poly.type
_entity_poly.pdbx_seq_one_letter_code
_entity_poly.pdbx_strand_id
1 'polypeptide(L)'
;MNLKRIVAVAAASAVAFGAVVSISTPSLAATNVCKATDLKTAGGMDALVKAAKKEGELNVITLPRDWANYGEAMDLFSKAFGIKINDDNPDGSSAYEIQTIKTAPAAKQPDVVDIGVSALNGVIGAGQDKLFANYKVANFNAIPSKWKADNGNWYGDYNGIIGISYDASVSPAPTKIADLTNPAYKGQIALTGDPTAGQEPFMSVYAASLANGGSVDNIQPGLDFFKKIKASGNFTSVKATGENYVAGAYKIALTWNFNAPGNIASAKAAGKNLKFVIPTDAVLAGTPYIQAINAKAPHCAAARLWEEFLYSENKGKTSAQLTAKDIKLTGSKLFNTIMGGQNVFVSGGAAPILQADMIKKNSIIDGPEGFNVPKGAKVYQPSPDQQVTGKALVAAQWPTL
;
A
#
# COMPACT_ATOMS: atom_id res chain seq x y z
N MET A 1 -28.22 -2.77 -91.16
CA MET A 1 -28.21 -3.99 -92.02
C MET A 1 -27.55 -5.14 -91.27
N ASN A 2 -28.29 -6.23 -91.18
CA ASN A 2 -27.91 -7.59 -90.78
C ASN A 2 -27.72 -7.96 -89.30
N LEU A 3 -28.79 -8.54 -88.84
CA LEU A 3 -28.90 -9.57 -87.81
C LEU A 3 -28.00 -10.78 -88.09
N LYS A 4 -27.39 -11.37 -87.06
CA LYS A 4 -27.28 -12.86 -87.01
C LYS A 4 -27.47 -13.30 -85.54
N ARG A 5 -28.50 -14.10 -85.38
CA ARG A 5 -28.83 -14.91 -84.19
C ARG A 5 -27.80 -16.03 -84.05
N ILE A 6 -27.40 -16.33 -82.83
CA ILE A 6 -26.78 -17.61 -82.44
C ILE A 6 -27.50 -18.14 -81.22
N VAL A 7 -27.92 -19.39 -81.34
CA VAL A 7 -28.69 -20.21 -80.40
C VAL A 7 -27.82 -20.60 -79.19
N ALA A 8 -28.36 -20.48 -77.98
CA ALA A 8 -27.73 -20.99 -76.76
C ALA A 8 -28.15 -22.45 -76.50
N VAL A 9 -27.18 -23.31 -76.31
CA VAL A 9 -27.35 -24.67 -75.75
C VAL A 9 -27.23 -24.58 -74.22
N ALA A 10 -28.30 -25.02 -73.54
CA ALA A 10 -28.29 -25.13 -72.08
C ALA A 10 -27.59 -26.42 -71.64
N ALA A 11 -26.52 -26.32 -70.90
CA ALA A 11 -25.94 -27.43 -70.12
C ALA A 11 -26.30 -27.25 -68.65
N ALA A 12 -27.13 -28.11 -68.10
CA ALA A 12 -27.47 -28.16 -66.67
C ALA A 12 -26.33 -28.79 -65.92
N SER A 13 -25.64 -27.94 -65.06
CA SER A 13 -24.70 -28.41 -64.08
C SER A 13 -25.35 -28.33 -62.71
N ALA A 14 -25.56 -29.49 -62.08
CA ALA A 14 -26.04 -29.60 -60.71
C ALA A 14 -24.93 -29.09 -59.73
N VAL A 15 -25.19 -27.95 -59.10
CA VAL A 15 -24.34 -27.43 -58.01
C VAL A 15 -24.90 -27.96 -56.69
N ALA A 16 -24.18 -28.89 -56.08
CA ALA A 16 -24.43 -29.33 -54.72
C ALA A 16 -24.16 -28.17 -53.75
N PHE A 17 -25.21 -27.63 -53.15
CA PHE A 17 -25.08 -26.67 -52.02
C PHE A 17 -24.63 -27.45 -50.78
N GLY A 18 -23.32 -27.45 -50.51
CA GLY A 18 -22.77 -27.77 -49.21
C GLY A 18 -23.11 -26.64 -48.24
N ALA A 19 -24.04 -26.88 -47.31
CA ALA A 19 -24.33 -25.97 -46.22
C ALA A 19 -23.09 -25.91 -45.32
N VAL A 20 -22.26 -24.85 -45.43
CA VAL A 20 -21.24 -24.50 -44.45
C VAL A 20 -22.01 -23.99 -43.24
N VAL A 21 -22.21 -24.88 -42.25
CA VAL A 21 -22.62 -24.44 -40.90
C VAL A 21 -21.49 -23.64 -40.33
N SER A 22 -21.55 -22.32 -40.46
CA SER A 22 -20.70 -21.40 -39.71
C SER A 22 -21.08 -21.54 -38.25
N ILE A 23 -20.30 -22.32 -37.49
CA ILE A 23 -20.33 -22.26 -36.02
C ILE A 23 -19.83 -20.88 -35.66
N SER A 24 -20.76 -19.93 -35.49
CA SER A 24 -20.47 -18.64 -34.85
C SER A 24 -20.07 -18.96 -33.43
N THR A 25 -18.76 -18.99 -33.14
CA THR A 25 -18.26 -18.83 -31.77
C THR A 25 -18.92 -17.57 -31.21
N PRO A 26 -19.58 -17.64 -30.03
CA PRO A 26 -20.14 -16.43 -29.45
C PRO A 26 -18.99 -15.44 -29.30
N SER A 27 -19.08 -14.30 -29.97
CA SER A 27 -18.27 -13.14 -29.72
C SER A 27 -18.47 -12.82 -28.22
N LEU A 28 -17.47 -13.14 -27.40
CA LEU A 28 -17.43 -12.60 -26.03
C LEU A 28 -17.54 -11.07 -26.20
N ALA A 29 -18.70 -10.53 -25.83
CA ALA A 29 -18.88 -9.08 -25.72
C ALA A 29 -17.66 -8.55 -24.98
N ALA A 30 -17.00 -7.53 -25.56
CA ALA A 30 -15.81 -6.94 -24.95
C ALA A 30 -16.14 -6.62 -23.49
N THR A 31 -15.59 -7.40 -22.57
CA THR A 31 -15.82 -7.26 -21.13
C THR A 31 -15.37 -5.85 -20.75
N ASN A 32 -16.29 -5.04 -20.26
CA ASN A 32 -15.93 -3.72 -19.75
C ASN A 32 -15.22 -3.89 -18.42
N VAL A 33 -13.89 -4.07 -18.48
CA VAL A 33 -13.03 -4.32 -17.32
C VAL A 33 -13.24 -3.27 -16.23
N CYS A 34 -13.57 -2.02 -16.58
CA CYS A 34 -13.84 -0.97 -15.61
C CYS A 34 -15.09 -1.20 -14.76
N LYS A 35 -16.03 -2.04 -15.23
CA LYS A 35 -17.23 -2.43 -14.49
C LYS A 35 -17.10 -3.80 -13.83
N ALA A 36 -15.95 -4.47 -14.01
CA ALA A 36 -15.72 -5.77 -13.42
C ALA A 36 -15.66 -5.67 -11.90
N THR A 37 -16.32 -6.61 -11.22
CA THR A 37 -16.37 -6.73 -9.76
C THR A 37 -15.49 -7.85 -9.20
N ASP A 38 -14.85 -8.61 -10.08
CA ASP A 38 -13.89 -9.67 -9.80
C ASP A 38 -13.11 -10.06 -11.05
N LEU A 39 -12.11 -10.92 -10.88
CA LEU A 39 -11.26 -11.39 -11.98
C LEU A 39 -12.07 -12.13 -13.06
N LYS A 40 -13.11 -12.89 -12.70
CA LYS A 40 -13.95 -13.62 -13.66
C LYS A 40 -14.76 -12.67 -14.54
N THR A 41 -15.37 -11.65 -13.94
CA THR A 41 -16.13 -10.62 -14.67
C THR A 41 -15.23 -9.70 -15.48
N ALA A 42 -13.94 -9.59 -15.14
CA ALA A 42 -12.91 -8.94 -15.94
C ALA A 42 -12.49 -9.76 -17.17
N GLY A 43 -12.98 -10.99 -17.33
CA GLY A 43 -12.62 -11.91 -18.42
C GLY A 43 -11.38 -12.77 -18.12
N GLY A 44 -10.96 -12.84 -16.86
CA GLY A 44 -9.78 -13.57 -16.40
C GLY A 44 -8.49 -12.75 -16.50
N MET A 45 -7.41 -13.32 -15.99
CA MET A 45 -6.09 -12.63 -15.90
C MET A 45 -5.56 -12.23 -17.29
N ASP A 46 -5.79 -13.04 -18.32
CA ASP A 46 -5.31 -12.74 -19.69
C ASP A 46 -5.98 -11.47 -20.24
N ALA A 47 -7.30 -11.33 -20.03
CA ALA A 47 -8.05 -10.16 -20.46
C ALA A 47 -7.67 -8.92 -19.65
N LEU A 48 -7.52 -9.08 -18.32
CA LEU A 48 -7.13 -8.00 -17.41
C LEU A 48 -5.73 -7.45 -17.75
N VAL A 49 -4.73 -8.33 -17.90
CA VAL A 49 -3.37 -7.93 -18.29
C VAL A 49 -3.36 -7.22 -19.64
N LYS A 50 -4.14 -7.74 -20.64
CA LYS A 50 -4.26 -7.10 -21.96
C LYS A 50 -4.86 -5.71 -21.85
N ALA A 51 -5.91 -5.53 -21.06
CA ALA A 51 -6.58 -4.24 -20.88
C ALA A 51 -5.66 -3.24 -20.15
N ALA A 52 -5.01 -3.65 -19.06
CA ALA A 52 -4.07 -2.82 -18.30
C ALA A 52 -2.87 -2.38 -19.15
N LYS A 53 -2.27 -3.29 -19.93
CA LYS A 53 -1.20 -2.92 -20.89
C LYS A 53 -1.66 -1.92 -21.94
N LYS A 54 -2.92 -1.94 -22.35
CA LYS A 54 -3.49 -0.96 -23.29
C LYS A 54 -3.64 0.42 -22.65
N GLU A 55 -3.96 0.49 -21.35
CA GLU A 55 -3.99 1.74 -20.59
C GLU A 55 -2.57 2.32 -20.43
N GLY A 56 -1.57 1.46 -20.17
CA GLY A 56 -0.14 1.78 -20.17
C GLY A 56 0.37 2.57 -18.98
N GLU A 57 -0.52 3.06 -18.13
CA GLU A 57 -0.19 3.84 -16.94
C GLU A 57 -0.98 3.39 -15.70
N LEU A 58 -0.42 3.66 -14.52
CA LEU A 58 -1.06 3.54 -13.21
C LEU A 58 -0.68 4.77 -12.39
N ASN A 59 -1.67 5.52 -11.93
CA ASN A 59 -1.47 6.66 -11.03
C ASN A 59 -1.66 6.21 -9.59
N VAL A 60 -0.58 6.13 -8.84
CA VAL A 60 -0.60 5.95 -7.39
C VAL A 60 -0.45 7.30 -6.70
N ILE A 61 -0.69 7.37 -5.41
CA ILE A 61 -0.62 8.59 -4.63
C ILE A 61 -0.07 8.26 -3.24
N THR A 62 0.83 9.12 -2.74
CA THR A 62 1.38 9.00 -1.39
C THR A 62 1.99 7.61 -1.12
N LEU A 63 2.78 7.13 -2.08
CA LEU A 63 3.33 5.77 -2.07
C LEU A 63 4.85 5.79 -2.26
N PRO A 64 5.64 6.30 -1.28
CA PRO A 64 7.07 6.47 -1.45
C PRO A 64 7.77 5.13 -1.66
N ARG A 65 8.76 5.13 -2.54
CA ARG A 65 9.46 3.91 -2.98
C ARG A 65 10.20 3.16 -1.86
N ASP A 66 10.64 3.87 -0.84
CA ASP A 66 11.31 3.33 0.34
C ASP A 66 10.35 2.85 1.45
N TRP A 67 9.05 3.01 1.24
CA TRP A 67 7.99 2.57 2.13
C TRP A 67 7.62 1.10 1.86
N ALA A 68 7.64 0.23 2.88
CA ALA A 68 7.19 -1.17 2.82
C ALA A 68 7.67 -1.98 1.60
N ASN A 69 8.81 -1.58 0.97
CA ASN A 69 9.34 -2.14 -0.29
C ASN A 69 8.50 -1.87 -1.55
N TYR A 70 7.71 -0.78 -1.56
CA TYR A 70 6.96 -0.39 -2.76
C TYR A 70 7.87 -0.12 -3.97
N GLY A 71 9.12 0.30 -3.76
CA GLY A 71 10.08 0.46 -4.85
C GLY A 71 10.24 -0.81 -5.69
N GLU A 72 10.44 -1.97 -5.05
CA GLU A 72 10.51 -3.26 -5.75
C GLU A 72 9.15 -3.65 -6.34
N ALA A 73 8.03 -3.42 -5.62
CA ALA A 73 6.69 -3.71 -6.14
C ALA A 73 6.40 -2.92 -7.43
N MET A 74 6.70 -1.63 -7.45
CA MET A 74 6.53 -0.76 -8.61
C MET A 74 7.45 -1.17 -9.77
N ASP A 75 8.73 -1.44 -9.50
CA ASP A 75 9.70 -1.82 -10.52
C ASP A 75 9.34 -3.16 -11.16
N LEU A 76 8.93 -4.12 -10.34
CA LEU A 76 8.49 -5.43 -10.77
C LEU A 76 7.24 -5.34 -11.64
N PHE A 77 6.22 -4.61 -11.18
CA PHE A 77 4.97 -4.39 -11.91
C PHE A 77 5.22 -3.68 -13.24
N SER A 78 5.96 -2.57 -13.21
CA SER A 78 6.29 -1.80 -14.41
C SER A 78 7.08 -2.62 -15.41
N LYS A 79 8.11 -3.34 -14.97
CA LYS A 79 8.96 -4.16 -15.85
C LYS A 79 8.21 -5.34 -16.44
N ALA A 80 7.37 -6.03 -15.65
CA ALA A 80 6.61 -7.18 -16.10
C ALA A 80 5.51 -6.79 -17.11
N PHE A 81 4.76 -5.76 -16.79
CA PHE A 81 3.57 -5.42 -17.57
C PHE A 81 3.76 -4.29 -18.57
N GLY A 82 4.90 -3.57 -18.52
CA GLY A 82 5.14 -2.40 -19.36
C GLY A 82 4.20 -1.24 -19.03
N ILE A 83 3.76 -1.13 -17.77
CA ILE A 83 2.88 -0.08 -17.26
C ILE A 83 3.72 0.94 -16.52
N LYS A 84 3.64 2.20 -16.92
CA LYS A 84 4.31 3.29 -16.20
C LYS A 84 3.56 3.59 -14.92
N ILE A 85 4.26 3.67 -13.78
CA ILE A 85 3.68 4.12 -12.52
C ILE A 85 4.03 5.59 -12.31
N ASN A 86 3.02 6.42 -12.07
CA ASN A 86 3.16 7.81 -11.67
C ASN A 86 2.74 7.91 -10.20
N ASP A 87 3.60 8.44 -9.35
CA ASP A 87 3.32 8.64 -7.92
C ASP A 87 3.16 10.14 -7.64
N ASP A 88 1.97 10.54 -7.20
CA ASP A 88 1.67 11.91 -6.83
C ASP A 88 1.91 12.13 -5.33
N ASN A 89 2.70 13.14 -5.01
CA ASN A 89 3.00 13.54 -3.64
C ASN A 89 3.40 12.36 -2.72
N PRO A 90 4.52 11.67 -3.00
CA PRO A 90 4.94 10.48 -2.26
C PRO A 90 4.96 10.65 -0.74
N ASP A 91 5.32 11.84 -0.25
CA ASP A 91 5.36 12.19 1.17
C ASP A 91 4.04 12.74 1.71
N GLY A 92 2.92 12.49 1.06
CA GLY A 92 1.60 12.95 1.46
C GLY A 92 1.09 12.29 2.74
N SER A 93 -0.24 12.28 2.91
CA SER A 93 -0.90 11.63 4.03
C SER A 93 -2.22 11.01 3.59
N SER A 94 -2.74 10.05 4.37
CA SER A 94 -4.06 9.46 4.08
C SER A 94 -5.18 10.50 3.97
N ALA A 95 -5.08 11.63 4.67
CA ALA A 95 -6.04 12.73 4.54
C ALA A 95 -5.92 13.43 3.18
N TYR A 96 -4.69 13.60 2.68
CA TYR A 96 -4.44 14.14 1.34
C TYR A 96 -5.00 13.23 0.26
N GLU A 97 -4.79 11.92 0.36
CA GLU A 97 -5.32 10.93 -0.58
C GLU A 97 -6.86 11.00 -0.67
N ILE A 98 -7.53 10.95 0.48
CA ILE A 98 -9.00 11.05 0.55
C ILE A 98 -9.50 12.38 -0.02
N GLN A 99 -8.82 13.48 0.29
CA GLN A 99 -9.19 14.78 -0.27
C GLN A 99 -9.03 14.79 -1.79
N THR A 100 -7.94 14.21 -2.31
CA THR A 100 -7.66 14.16 -3.74
C THR A 100 -8.71 13.37 -4.52
N ILE A 101 -9.10 12.16 -4.06
CA ILE A 101 -10.15 11.38 -4.74
C ILE A 101 -11.53 12.05 -4.68
N LYS A 102 -11.78 12.92 -3.68
CA LYS A 102 -13.01 13.71 -3.59
C LYS A 102 -13.04 14.86 -4.59
N THR A 103 -11.95 15.59 -4.73
CA THR A 103 -11.96 16.94 -5.30
C THR A 103 -11.11 17.12 -6.55
N ALA A 104 -10.14 16.24 -6.84
CA ALA A 104 -9.29 16.39 -8.00
C ALA A 104 -10.08 16.25 -9.32
N PRO A 105 -9.72 17.01 -10.36
CA PRO A 105 -10.31 16.85 -11.69
C PRO A 105 -9.92 15.48 -12.27
N ALA A 106 -10.72 14.97 -13.21
CA ALA A 106 -10.57 13.61 -13.77
C ALA A 106 -9.13 13.29 -14.24
N ALA A 107 -8.44 14.22 -14.86
CA ALA A 107 -7.06 14.04 -15.35
C ALA A 107 -5.99 13.95 -14.25
N LYS A 108 -6.35 14.22 -12.99
CA LYS A 108 -5.46 14.17 -11.82
C LYS A 108 -5.96 13.21 -10.75
N GLN A 109 -6.94 12.37 -11.07
CA GLN A 109 -7.41 11.36 -10.16
C GLN A 109 -6.34 10.25 -10.04
N PRO A 110 -6.00 9.80 -8.81
CA PRO A 110 -5.24 8.57 -8.65
C PRO A 110 -6.12 7.36 -8.99
N ASP A 111 -5.47 6.27 -9.39
CA ASP A 111 -6.15 4.99 -9.67
C ASP A 111 -6.40 4.20 -8.38
N VAL A 112 -5.46 4.24 -7.47
CA VAL A 112 -5.47 3.51 -6.19
C VAL A 112 -5.03 4.41 -5.04
N VAL A 113 -5.42 4.05 -3.83
CA VAL A 113 -4.99 4.71 -2.58
C VAL A 113 -4.47 3.68 -1.58
N ASP A 114 -3.51 4.09 -0.73
CA ASP A 114 -2.93 3.32 0.37
C ASP A 114 -3.11 4.10 1.69
N ILE A 115 -4.23 3.90 2.35
CA ILE A 115 -4.64 4.71 3.50
C ILE A 115 -4.61 3.96 4.83
N GLY A 116 -4.35 4.67 5.91
CA GLY A 116 -4.51 4.13 7.26
C GLY A 116 -5.98 3.88 7.63
N VAL A 117 -6.21 2.89 8.51
CA VAL A 117 -7.56 2.53 9.01
C VAL A 117 -8.31 3.74 9.58
N SER A 118 -7.63 4.70 10.22
CA SER A 118 -8.28 5.89 10.74
C SER A 118 -8.91 6.76 9.65
N ALA A 119 -8.29 6.86 8.48
CA ALA A 119 -8.85 7.59 7.33
C ALA A 119 -10.00 6.80 6.69
N LEU A 120 -9.86 5.46 6.54
CA LEU A 120 -10.93 4.59 6.09
C LEU A 120 -12.18 4.73 6.97
N ASN A 121 -12.02 4.69 8.31
CA ASN A 121 -13.12 4.85 9.24
C ASN A 121 -13.82 6.20 9.08
N GLY A 122 -13.08 7.27 8.80
CA GLY A 122 -13.64 8.57 8.47
C GLY A 122 -14.50 8.56 7.19
N VAL A 123 -14.07 7.83 6.17
CA VAL A 123 -14.83 7.65 4.91
C VAL A 123 -16.11 6.84 5.16
N ILE A 124 -16.01 5.70 5.86
CA ILE A 124 -17.16 4.83 6.16
C ILE A 124 -18.16 5.55 7.08
N GLY A 125 -17.68 6.19 8.15
CA GLY A 125 -18.54 6.93 9.09
C GLY A 125 -19.28 8.11 8.45
N ALA A 126 -18.70 8.67 7.37
CA ALA A 126 -19.38 9.70 6.57
C ALA A 126 -20.30 9.13 5.46
N GLY A 127 -20.46 7.80 5.37
CA GLY A 127 -21.27 7.15 4.31
C GLY A 127 -20.69 7.34 2.90
N GLN A 128 -19.37 7.50 2.78
CA GLN A 128 -18.66 7.82 1.54
C GLN A 128 -17.89 6.64 0.95
N ASP A 129 -18.22 5.42 1.32
CA ASP A 129 -17.62 4.17 0.82
C ASP A 129 -17.69 4.02 -0.72
N LYS A 130 -18.65 4.71 -1.37
CA LYS A 130 -18.76 4.83 -2.83
C LYS A 130 -17.59 5.57 -3.52
N LEU A 131 -16.69 6.16 -2.76
CA LEU A 131 -15.42 6.67 -3.29
C LEU A 131 -14.53 5.55 -3.83
N PHE A 132 -14.76 4.32 -3.38
CA PHE A 132 -13.99 3.15 -3.78
C PHE A 132 -14.79 2.24 -4.72
N ALA A 133 -14.12 1.68 -5.72
CA ALA A 133 -14.72 0.72 -6.65
C ALA A 133 -14.84 -0.65 -6.00
N ASN A 134 -15.93 -1.37 -6.28
CA ASN A 134 -16.08 -2.75 -5.85
C ASN A 134 -15.27 -3.67 -6.76
N TYR A 135 -14.30 -4.38 -6.19
CA TYR A 135 -13.56 -5.40 -6.94
C TYR A 135 -13.02 -6.46 -5.98
N LYS A 136 -13.43 -7.72 -6.16
CA LYS A 136 -12.95 -8.86 -5.36
C LYS A 136 -11.74 -9.49 -6.04
N VAL A 137 -10.56 -9.32 -5.44
CA VAL A 137 -9.32 -9.96 -5.89
C VAL A 137 -9.42 -11.49 -5.83
N ALA A 138 -8.62 -12.21 -6.62
CA ALA A 138 -8.64 -13.68 -6.66
C ALA A 138 -8.48 -14.32 -5.28
N ASN A 139 -7.63 -13.73 -4.42
CA ASN A 139 -7.39 -14.19 -3.04
C ASN A 139 -8.37 -13.63 -2.00
N PHE A 140 -9.49 -13.03 -2.42
CA PHE A 140 -10.48 -12.41 -1.53
C PHE A 140 -10.83 -13.26 -0.30
N ASN A 141 -11.08 -14.54 -0.50
CA ASN A 141 -11.50 -15.43 0.59
C ASN A 141 -10.38 -15.73 1.62
N ALA A 142 -9.12 -15.59 1.23
CA ALA A 142 -7.98 -15.78 2.13
C ALA A 142 -7.70 -14.55 3.02
N ILE A 143 -8.20 -13.37 2.65
CA ILE A 143 -8.08 -12.16 3.46
C ILE A 143 -9.03 -12.26 4.66
N PRO A 144 -8.57 -12.04 5.91
CA PRO A 144 -9.43 -12.06 7.09
C PRO A 144 -10.63 -11.12 6.98
N SER A 145 -11.83 -11.56 7.40
CA SER A 145 -13.08 -10.79 7.26
C SER A 145 -13.01 -9.40 7.90
N LYS A 146 -12.31 -9.26 9.02
CA LYS A 146 -12.12 -7.96 9.69
C LYS A 146 -11.25 -6.97 8.91
N TRP A 147 -10.54 -7.42 7.88
CA TRP A 147 -9.62 -6.62 7.08
C TRP A 147 -10.00 -6.55 5.61
N LYS A 148 -11.29 -6.64 5.31
CA LYS A 148 -11.83 -6.41 3.98
C LYS A 148 -13.29 -5.99 4.05
N ALA A 149 -13.74 -5.26 3.04
CA ALA A 149 -15.17 -5.05 2.83
C ALA A 149 -15.81 -6.26 2.13
N ASP A 150 -17.05 -6.59 2.46
CA ASP A 150 -17.79 -7.71 1.86
C ASP A 150 -17.97 -7.57 0.35
N ASN A 151 -18.06 -6.33 -0.15
CA ASN A 151 -18.17 -6.00 -1.57
C ASN A 151 -16.81 -5.84 -2.27
N GLY A 152 -15.69 -5.93 -1.54
CA GLY A 152 -14.34 -5.80 -2.08
C GLY A 152 -13.95 -4.38 -2.46
N ASN A 153 -14.51 -3.36 -1.84
CA ASN A 153 -14.13 -1.97 -2.15
C ASN A 153 -12.94 -1.46 -1.33
N TRP A 154 -12.46 -2.21 -0.38
CA TRP A 154 -11.20 -1.99 0.32
C TRP A 154 -10.66 -3.28 0.96
N TYR A 155 -9.35 -3.33 1.19
CA TYR A 155 -8.62 -4.44 1.81
C TYR A 155 -7.53 -3.93 2.72
N GLY A 156 -7.30 -4.63 3.87
CA GLY A 156 -6.03 -4.55 4.55
C GLY A 156 -4.93 -5.15 3.67
N ASP A 157 -3.74 -4.58 3.74
CA ASP A 157 -2.61 -5.00 2.91
C ASP A 157 -1.43 -5.51 3.75
N TYR A 158 -0.80 -4.65 4.52
CA TYR A 158 0.32 -4.97 5.40
C TYR A 158 0.30 -4.12 6.66
N ASN A 159 1.03 -4.53 7.68
CA ASN A 159 1.24 -3.76 8.91
C ASN A 159 2.67 -3.86 9.41
N GLY A 160 2.97 -3.12 10.47
CA GLY A 160 4.27 -3.10 11.14
C GLY A 160 4.18 -2.75 12.61
N ILE A 161 5.34 -2.47 13.20
CA ILE A 161 5.51 -2.09 14.60
C ILE A 161 6.17 -0.72 14.65
N ILE A 162 5.69 0.17 15.54
CA ILE A 162 6.35 1.45 15.81
C ILE A 162 7.66 1.22 16.55
N GLY A 163 8.74 1.77 16.02
CA GLY A 163 10.06 1.77 16.60
C GLY A 163 10.68 3.16 16.62
N ILE A 164 11.93 3.22 17.06
CA ILE A 164 12.73 4.44 17.15
C ILE A 164 13.85 4.34 16.12
N SER A 165 13.83 5.19 15.09
CA SER A 165 14.97 5.45 14.22
C SER A 165 15.82 6.56 14.84
N TYR A 166 17.16 6.38 14.88
CA TYR A 166 18.04 7.40 15.44
C TYR A 166 19.41 7.41 14.74
N ASP A 167 20.01 8.60 14.65
CA ASP A 167 21.37 8.77 14.17
C ASP A 167 22.35 8.17 15.19
N ALA A 168 23.36 7.41 14.73
CA ALA A 168 24.34 6.76 15.59
C ALA A 168 25.18 7.74 16.44
N SER A 169 25.16 9.04 16.12
CA SER A 169 25.79 10.09 16.94
C SER A 169 24.99 10.49 18.19
N VAL A 170 23.73 10.03 18.28
CA VAL A 170 22.87 10.31 19.45
C VAL A 170 23.39 9.58 20.68
N SER A 171 23.59 10.31 21.77
CA SER A 171 24.10 9.76 23.02
C SER A 171 23.35 10.36 24.22
N PRO A 172 22.85 9.52 25.16
CA PRO A 172 22.77 8.05 25.05
C PRO A 172 21.89 7.59 23.91
N ALA A 173 22.11 6.38 23.35
CA ALA A 173 21.23 5.80 22.36
C ALA A 173 19.86 5.46 22.99
N PRO A 174 18.71 5.86 22.38
CA PRO A 174 17.41 5.55 22.93
C PRO A 174 17.07 4.06 22.78
N THR A 175 16.50 3.44 23.81
CA THR A 175 16.01 2.06 23.82
C THR A 175 14.54 1.96 24.21
N LYS A 176 14.00 3.07 24.73
CA LYS A 176 12.63 3.23 25.22
C LYS A 176 12.04 4.53 24.70
N ILE A 177 10.72 4.56 24.54
CA ILE A 177 10.04 5.83 24.23
C ILE A 177 10.20 6.82 25.41
N ALA A 178 10.16 6.34 26.64
CA ALA A 178 10.39 7.18 27.83
C ALA A 178 11.74 7.89 27.79
N ASP A 179 12.79 7.31 27.16
CA ASP A 179 14.13 7.92 27.02
C ASP A 179 14.08 9.24 26.24
N LEU A 180 13.08 9.44 25.38
CA LEU A 180 12.94 10.64 24.54
C LEU A 180 12.70 11.92 25.35
N THR A 181 12.47 11.82 26.65
CA THR A 181 12.44 12.97 27.58
C THR A 181 13.84 13.44 28.00
N ASN A 182 14.91 12.73 27.60
CA ASN A 182 16.28 13.09 27.98
C ASN A 182 16.65 14.49 27.43
N PRO A 183 17.16 15.43 28.25
CA PRO A 183 17.55 16.76 27.80
C PRO A 183 18.64 16.78 26.72
N ALA A 184 19.44 15.70 26.60
CA ALA A 184 20.43 15.53 25.54
C ALA A 184 19.81 15.50 24.11
N TYR A 185 18.51 15.26 23.98
CA TYR A 185 17.82 15.18 22.70
C TYR A 185 17.14 16.50 22.28
N LYS A 186 17.57 17.63 22.87
CA LYS A 186 17.00 18.94 22.55
C LYS A 186 17.04 19.24 21.04
N GLY A 187 15.86 19.51 20.44
CA GLY A 187 15.69 19.82 19.03
C GLY A 187 15.92 18.63 18.07
N GLN A 188 15.96 17.38 18.58
CA GLN A 188 16.35 16.22 17.77
C GLN A 188 15.22 15.26 17.43
N ILE A 189 14.05 15.38 18.06
CA ILE A 189 12.96 14.42 17.93
C ILE A 189 11.91 14.94 16.95
N ALA A 190 11.57 14.14 15.95
CA ALA A 190 10.55 14.44 14.95
C ALA A 190 9.54 13.31 14.80
N LEU A 191 8.38 13.60 14.19
CA LEU A 191 7.42 12.63 13.68
C LEU A 191 7.40 12.66 12.16
N THR A 192 6.93 11.58 11.54
CA THR A 192 6.79 11.42 10.10
C THR A 192 5.66 12.28 9.50
N GLY A 193 4.97 13.04 10.32
CA GLY A 193 3.92 13.97 9.92
C GLY A 193 3.04 14.39 11.08
N ASP A 194 1.89 14.97 10.74
CA ASP A 194 0.88 15.39 11.69
C ASP A 194 0.01 14.19 12.14
N PRO A 195 -0.07 13.89 13.47
CA PRO A 195 -0.92 12.82 14.00
C PRO A 195 -2.41 12.98 13.70
N THR A 196 -2.87 14.18 13.41
CA THR A 196 -4.26 14.42 13.00
C THR A 196 -4.53 13.98 11.56
N ALA A 197 -3.51 13.87 10.72
CA ALA A 197 -3.61 13.56 9.29
C ALA A 197 -3.04 12.20 8.91
N GLY A 198 -1.91 11.77 9.48
CA GLY A 198 -1.20 10.54 9.12
C GLY A 198 -1.43 9.39 10.08
N GLN A 199 -1.39 8.14 9.56
CA GLN A 199 -1.53 6.93 10.38
C GLN A 199 -0.29 6.69 11.25
N GLU A 200 0.90 6.76 10.68
CA GLU A 200 2.16 6.49 11.38
C GLU A 200 2.39 7.46 12.56
N PRO A 201 2.29 8.80 12.39
CA PRO A 201 2.44 9.71 13.50
C PRO A 201 1.31 9.57 14.53
N PHE A 202 0.09 9.20 14.11
CA PHE A 202 -1.00 8.87 15.04
C PHE A 202 -0.67 7.65 15.91
N MET A 203 -0.17 6.58 15.30
CA MET A 203 0.24 5.38 16.03
C MET A 203 1.46 5.64 16.93
N SER A 204 2.30 6.61 16.58
CA SER A 204 3.41 7.06 17.45
C SER A 204 2.89 7.69 18.76
N VAL A 205 1.74 8.38 18.72
CA VAL A 205 1.08 8.88 19.96
C VAL A 205 0.56 7.73 20.82
N TYR A 206 0.01 6.65 20.20
CA TYR A 206 -0.38 5.45 20.94
C TYR A 206 0.83 4.75 21.58
N ALA A 207 1.95 4.62 20.85
CA ALA A 207 3.15 4.01 21.39
C ALA A 207 3.67 4.83 22.60
N ALA A 208 3.67 6.16 22.50
CA ALA A 208 4.00 7.03 23.61
C ALA A 208 3.02 6.88 24.78
N SER A 209 1.74 6.67 24.52
CA SER A 209 0.75 6.42 25.57
C SER A 209 1.07 5.13 26.34
N LEU A 210 1.29 4.02 25.64
CA LEU A 210 1.64 2.73 26.27
C LEU A 210 2.89 2.85 27.14
N ALA A 211 3.93 3.54 26.66
CA ALA A 211 5.18 3.77 27.39
C ALA A 211 5.01 4.63 28.65
N ASN A 212 3.93 5.40 28.75
CA ASN A 212 3.67 6.34 29.84
C ASN A 212 2.43 5.99 30.67
N GLY A 213 2.10 4.68 30.77
CA GLY A 213 1.02 4.18 31.62
C GLY A 213 -0.38 4.24 31.05
N GLY A 214 -0.50 4.54 29.76
CA GLY A 214 -1.75 4.46 29.01
C GLY A 214 -2.09 3.05 28.51
N SER A 215 -3.06 2.96 27.63
CA SER A 215 -3.49 1.70 27.01
C SER A 215 -4.04 1.94 25.60
N VAL A 216 -4.44 0.88 24.91
CA VAL A 216 -5.15 1.01 23.64
C VAL A 216 -6.52 1.69 23.76
N ASP A 217 -7.09 1.75 24.97
CA ASP A 217 -8.33 2.47 25.27
C ASP A 217 -8.09 3.91 25.79
N ASN A 218 -6.84 4.24 26.13
CA ASN A 218 -6.48 5.53 26.70
C ASN A 218 -5.21 6.09 26.07
N ILE A 219 -5.38 6.96 25.06
CA ILE A 219 -4.27 7.63 24.36
C ILE A 219 -3.77 8.91 25.06
N GLN A 220 -4.48 9.41 26.10
CA GLN A 220 -4.16 10.68 26.75
C GLN A 220 -2.72 10.76 27.26
N PRO A 221 -2.13 9.73 27.92
CA PRO A 221 -0.73 9.79 28.36
C PRO A 221 0.28 10.02 27.22
N GLY A 222 -0.07 9.61 25.99
CA GLY A 222 0.74 9.88 24.80
C GLY A 222 0.70 11.36 24.39
N LEU A 223 -0.45 12.00 24.47
CA LEU A 223 -0.59 13.45 24.24
C LEU A 223 0.17 14.24 25.32
N ASP A 224 0.05 13.85 26.59
CA ASP A 224 0.78 14.46 27.70
C ASP A 224 2.31 14.32 27.55
N PHE A 225 2.76 13.16 27.07
CA PHE A 225 4.16 12.93 26.72
C PHE A 225 4.65 13.89 25.62
N PHE A 226 3.92 14.03 24.53
CA PHE A 226 4.29 14.96 23.45
C PHE A 226 4.25 16.41 23.91
N LYS A 227 3.28 16.79 24.74
CA LYS A 227 3.27 18.10 25.40
C LYS A 227 4.54 18.34 26.20
N LYS A 228 4.99 17.35 26.99
CA LYS A 228 6.22 17.42 27.80
C LYS A 228 7.46 17.59 26.95
N ILE A 229 7.65 16.78 25.87
CA ILE A 229 8.85 16.87 25.04
C ILE A 229 8.85 18.10 24.12
N LYS A 230 7.69 18.68 23.79
CA LYS A 230 7.57 20.00 23.14
C LYS A 230 7.99 21.10 24.12
N ALA A 231 7.48 21.11 25.36
CA ALA A 231 7.81 22.10 26.38
C ALA A 231 9.30 22.08 26.78
N SER A 232 9.94 20.89 26.78
CA SER A 232 11.40 20.77 27.04
C SER A 232 12.26 21.19 25.85
N GLY A 233 11.65 21.39 24.68
CA GLY A 233 12.35 21.69 23.41
C GLY A 233 13.03 20.49 22.77
N ASN A 234 12.74 19.26 23.20
CA ASN A 234 13.28 18.04 22.56
C ASN A 234 12.64 17.77 21.20
N PHE A 235 11.34 18.08 21.07
CA PHE A 235 10.57 17.89 19.84
C PHE A 235 10.77 19.04 18.87
N THR A 236 10.95 18.71 17.59
CA THR A 236 10.94 19.67 16.46
C THR A 236 9.71 19.46 15.59
N SER A 237 9.18 20.54 15.00
CA SER A 237 8.06 20.50 14.06
C SER A 237 8.45 20.07 12.63
N VAL A 238 9.73 19.79 12.39
CA VAL A 238 10.21 19.29 11.12
C VAL A 238 9.62 17.90 10.87
N LYS A 239 9.12 17.66 9.65
CA LYS A 239 8.66 16.32 9.26
C LYS A 239 9.87 15.38 9.14
N ALA A 240 9.79 14.20 9.74
CA ALA A 240 10.83 13.18 9.64
C ALA A 240 10.75 12.49 8.26
N THR A 241 11.40 13.07 7.26
CA THR A 241 11.65 12.49 5.93
C THR A 241 13.12 12.14 5.78
N GLY A 242 13.46 11.27 4.82
CA GLY A 242 14.86 10.94 4.51
C GLY A 242 15.68 12.17 4.12
N GLU A 243 15.10 13.11 3.36
CA GLU A 243 15.73 14.37 2.99
C GLU A 243 16.07 15.22 4.23
N ASN A 244 15.10 15.44 5.11
CA ASN A 244 15.30 16.22 6.33
C ASN A 244 16.29 15.56 7.29
N TYR A 245 16.35 14.20 7.32
CA TYR A 245 17.36 13.48 8.07
C TYR A 245 18.78 13.74 7.51
N VAL A 246 18.95 13.62 6.20
CA VAL A 246 20.23 13.86 5.53
C VAL A 246 20.69 15.30 5.72
N ALA A 247 19.77 16.25 5.69
CA ALA A 247 20.03 17.68 6.00
C ALA A 247 20.35 17.93 7.48
N GLY A 248 20.16 16.95 8.39
CA GLY A 248 20.44 17.08 9.82
C GLY A 248 19.37 17.86 10.59
N ALA A 249 18.17 18.00 10.03
CA ALA A 249 17.07 18.73 10.64
C ALA A 249 16.45 18.00 11.85
N TYR A 250 16.66 16.71 11.97
CA TYR A 250 16.34 15.87 13.13
C TYR A 250 17.32 14.71 13.23
N LYS A 251 17.33 14.01 14.36
CA LYS A 251 18.18 12.84 14.59
C LYS A 251 17.45 11.63 15.14
N ILE A 252 16.23 11.79 15.64
CA ILE A 252 15.42 10.74 16.24
C ILE A 252 14.00 10.84 15.69
N ALA A 253 13.42 9.71 15.27
CA ALA A 253 12.03 9.66 14.83
C ALA A 253 11.33 8.39 15.32
N LEU A 254 10.03 8.48 15.59
CA LEU A 254 9.17 7.31 15.72
C LEU A 254 8.64 6.93 14.34
N THR A 255 8.89 5.69 13.93
CA THR A 255 8.56 5.21 12.57
C THR A 255 8.24 3.71 12.56
N TRP A 256 7.59 3.24 11.49
CA TRP A 256 7.36 1.82 11.28
C TRP A 256 8.66 1.04 11.07
N ASN A 257 8.72 -0.20 11.58
CA ASN A 257 9.87 -1.09 11.40
C ASN A 257 10.12 -1.42 9.92
N PHE A 258 9.10 -1.53 9.08
CA PHE A 258 9.25 -1.83 7.66
C PHE A 258 9.82 -0.68 6.82
N ASN A 259 9.79 0.55 7.33
CA ASN A 259 10.46 1.70 6.69
C ASN A 259 11.95 1.75 7.04
N ALA A 260 12.35 1.14 8.14
CA ALA A 260 13.72 1.26 8.64
C ALA A 260 14.79 0.67 7.69
N PRO A 261 14.61 -0.48 7.02
CA PRO A 261 15.61 -0.99 6.07
C PRO A 261 15.89 -0.01 4.92
N GLY A 262 14.84 0.53 4.30
CA GLY A 262 14.95 1.53 3.22
C GLY A 262 15.60 2.82 3.71
N ASN A 263 15.15 3.35 4.84
CA ASN A 263 15.71 4.55 5.45
C ASN A 263 17.19 4.39 5.83
N ILE A 264 17.59 3.23 6.37
CA ILE A 264 19.01 2.93 6.70
C ILE A 264 19.84 2.85 5.43
N ALA A 265 19.34 2.19 4.37
CA ALA A 265 20.06 2.10 3.10
C ALA A 265 20.25 3.48 2.46
N SER A 266 19.21 4.32 2.42
CA SER A 266 19.25 5.68 1.90
C SER A 266 20.16 6.58 2.73
N ALA A 267 20.10 6.49 4.05
CA ALA A 267 20.99 7.20 4.95
C ALA A 267 22.46 6.83 4.71
N LYS A 268 22.75 5.54 4.57
CA LYS A 268 24.11 5.03 4.27
C LYS A 268 24.62 5.55 2.93
N ALA A 269 23.79 5.56 1.90
CA ALA A 269 24.15 6.11 0.59
C ALA A 269 24.49 7.61 0.67
N ALA A 270 23.88 8.35 1.61
CA ALA A 270 24.16 9.75 1.90
C ALA A 270 25.30 9.97 2.91
N GLY A 271 26.05 8.92 3.28
CA GLY A 271 27.16 9.00 4.25
C GLY A 271 26.70 9.16 5.70
N LYS A 272 25.45 8.87 6.02
CA LYS A 272 24.87 8.92 7.39
C LYS A 272 24.77 7.52 7.99
N ASN A 273 24.63 7.44 9.31
CA ASN A 273 24.54 6.18 10.04
C ASN A 273 23.25 6.14 10.88
N LEU A 274 22.13 5.78 10.22
CA LEU A 274 20.84 5.60 10.85
C LEU A 274 20.78 4.21 11.52
N LYS A 275 20.23 4.16 12.71
CA LYS A 275 19.94 2.94 13.50
C LYS A 275 18.44 2.86 13.76
N PHE A 276 17.98 1.66 14.10
CA PHE A 276 16.59 1.41 14.46
C PHE A 276 16.51 0.47 15.66
N VAL A 277 15.51 0.66 16.53
CA VAL A 277 15.21 -0.22 17.66
C VAL A 277 13.71 -0.30 17.91
N ILE A 278 13.22 -1.50 18.25
CA ILE A 278 11.88 -1.65 18.82
C ILE A 278 11.95 -1.28 20.31
N PRO A 279 11.15 -0.30 20.79
CA PRO A 279 11.21 0.14 22.17
C PRO A 279 10.77 -0.96 23.14
N THR A 280 11.48 -1.11 24.28
CA THR A 280 11.21 -2.16 25.25
C THR A 280 10.03 -1.86 26.18
N ASP A 281 9.58 -0.61 26.24
CA ASP A 281 8.49 -0.12 27.09
C ASP A 281 7.14 -0.02 26.36
N ALA A 282 7.14 -0.13 25.03
CA ALA A 282 5.91 -0.09 24.23
C ALA A 282 6.08 -0.80 22.90
N VAL A 283 5.61 -2.03 22.78
CA VAL A 283 5.58 -2.73 21.50
C VAL A 283 4.18 -2.59 20.90
N LEU A 284 4.04 -1.65 19.98
CA LEU A 284 2.77 -1.32 19.33
C LEU A 284 2.76 -1.77 17.88
N ALA A 285 1.93 -2.77 17.56
CA ALA A 285 1.61 -3.13 16.19
C ALA A 285 0.51 -2.23 15.63
N GLY A 286 0.67 -1.79 14.40
CA GLY A 286 -0.35 -1.08 13.65
C GLY A 286 -1.48 -2.00 13.22
N THR A 287 -2.58 -1.41 12.78
CA THR A 287 -3.56 -2.08 11.92
C THR A 287 -3.02 -2.09 10.50
N PRO A 288 -3.45 -3.02 9.64
CA PRO A 288 -3.05 -3.00 8.24
C PRO A 288 -3.35 -1.66 7.56
N TYR A 289 -2.46 -1.23 6.68
CA TYR A 289 -2.78 -0.22 5.69
C TYR A 289 -3.87 -0.77 4.76
N ILE A 290 -4.61 0.12 4.13
CA ILE A 290 -5.81 -0.22 3.36
C ILE A 290 -5.57 0.18 1.91
N GLN A 291 -5.63 -0.82 1.03
CA GLN A 291 -5.68 -0.61 -0.41
C GLN A 291 -7.13 -0.46 -0.87
N ALA A 292 -7.36 0.47 -1.79
CA ALA A 292 -8.65 0.63 -2.44
C ALA A 292 -8.48 1.21 -3.84
N ILE A 293 -9.29 0.73 -4.80
CA ILE A 293 -9.39 1.32 -6.14
C ILE A 293 -10.28 2.56 -6.05
N ASN A 294 -9.82 3.70 -6.54
CA ASN A 294 -10.65 4.88 -6.70
C ASN A 294 -11.81 4.59 -7.69
N ALA A 295 -13.04 4.88 -7.28
CA ALA A 295 -14.21 4.69 -8.14
C ALA A 295 -14.15 5.51 -9.45
N LYS A 296 -13.31 6.55 -9.48
CA LYS A 296 -13.04 7.41 -10.65
C LYS A 296 -11.69 7.13 -11.31
N ALA A 297 -11.08 5.97 -11.03
CA ALA A 297 -9.77 5.58 -11.56
C ALA A 297 -9.68 5.78 -13.09
N PRO A 298 -8.77 6.64 -13.60
CA PRO A 298 -8.55 6.80 -15.04
C PRO A 298 -8.09 5.52 -15.72
N HIS A 299 -7.25 4.72 -15.03
CA HIS A 299 -6.68 3.48 -15.54
C HIS A 299 -7.23 2.28 -14.75
N CYS A 300 -8.52 2.05 -14.91
CA CYS A 300 -9.29 1.11 -14.11
C CYS A 300 -8.87 -0.36 -14.26
N ALA A 301 -8.29 -0.77 -15.39
CA ALA A 301 -7.75 -2.12 -15.59
C ALA A 301 -6.37 -2.25 -14.93
N ALA A 302 -5.52 -1.23 -15.03
CA ALA A 302 -4.23 -1.20 -14.34
C ALA A 302 -4.41 -1.20 -12.82
N ALA A 303 -5.39 -0.47 -12.27
CA ALA A 303 -5.75 -0.47 -10.86
C ALA A 303 -6.14 -1.87 -10.36
N ARG A 304 -7.01 -2.59 -11.12
CA ARG A 304 -7.41 -3.97 -10.77
C ARG A 304 -6.26 -4.95 -10.86
N LEU A 305 -5.41 -4.82 -11.88
CA LEU A 305 -4.21 -5.64 -12.02
C LEU A 305 -3.21 -5.39 -10.90
N TRP A 306 -3.09 -4.14 -10.44
CA TRP A 306 -2.28 -3.77 -9.29
C TRP A 306 -2.77 -4.44 -8.00
N GLU A 307 -4.07 -4.42 -7.72
CA GLU A 307 -4.61 -5.14 -6.56
C GLU A 307 -4.44 -6.65 -6.67
N GLU A 308 -4.70 -7.26 -7.84
CA GLU A 308 -4.42 -8.69 -8.04
C GLU A 308 -2.95 -9.02 -7.76
N PHE A 309 -2.02 -8.15 -8.18
CA PHE A 309 -0.59 -8.29 -7.90
C PHE A 309 -0.28 -8.14 -6.43
N LEU A 310 -0.78 -7.08 -5.76
CA LEU A 310 -0.51 -6.84 -4.34
C LEU A 310 -1.01 -7.98 -3.46
N TYR A 311 -2.19 -8.54 -3.76
CA TYR A 311 -2.77 -9.67 -3.01
C TYR A 311 -2.39 -11.06 -3.55
N SER A 312 -1.29 -11.14 -4.31
CA SER A 312 -0.73 -12.40 -4.81
C SER A 312 0.40 -12.90 -3.93
N GLU A 313 0.41 -14.22 -3.68
CA GLU A 313 1.47 -14.93 -2.94
C GLU A 313 2.45 -15.67 -3.86
N ASN A 314 2.53 -15.29 -5.13
CA ASN A 314 3.45 -15.91 -6.09
C ASN A 314 4.90 -15.83 -5.56
N LYS A 315 5.62 -16.97 -5.63
CA LYS A 315 7.05 -17.06 -5.28
C LYS A 315 7.93 -17.00 -6.54
N GLY A 316 7.60 -16.09 -7.43
CA GLY A 316 8.28 -15.93 -8.72
C GLY A 316 9.54 -15.07 -8.65
N LYS A 317 9.80 -14.35 -9.75
CA LYS A 317 11.01 -13.55 -9.95
C LYS A 317 10.82 -12.11 -9.44
N THR A 318 11.88 -11.57 -8.86
CA THR A 318 12.01 -10.14 -8.55
C THR A 318 12.24 -9.30 -9.81
N SER A 319 12.16 -7.99 -9.72
CA SER A 319 12.42 -7.08 -10.85
C SER A 319 13.81 -7.28 -11.45
N ALA A 320 14.82 -7.49 -10.60
CA ALA A 320 16.20 -7.77 -11.04
C ALA A 320 16.34 -9.11 -11.78
N GLN A 321 15.53 -10.11 -11.45
CA GLN A 321 15.59 -11.46 -12.02
C GLN A 321 14.78 -11.61 -13.31
N LEU A 322 13.89 -10.66 -13.65
CA LEU A 322 13.12 -10.73 -14.89
C LEU A 322 14.01 -10.54 -16.11
N THR A 323 13.89 -11.48 -17.05
CA THR A 323 14.62 -11.48 -18.33
C THR A 323 13.73 -11.01 -19.49
N ALA A 324 14.35 -10.70 -20.63
CA ALA A 324 13.63 -10.38 -21.87
C ALA A 324 12.72 -11.55 -22.36
N LYS A 325 13.00 -12.78 -21.95
CA LYS A 325 12.17 -13.96 -22.25
C LYS A 325 10.91 -13.96 -21.37
N ASP A 326 11.04 -13.61 -20.11
CA ASP A 326 9.92 -13.58 -19.16
C ASP A 326 8.88 -12.52 -19.55
N ILE A 327 9.31 -11.30 -19.87
CA ILE A 327 8.42 -10.19 -20.25
C ILE A 327 7.69 -10.40 -21.58
N LYS A 328 8.11 -11.38 -22.39
CA LYS A 328 7.37 -11.82 -23.59
C LYS A 328 6.20 -12.75 -23.27
N LEU A 329 6.15 -13.30 -22.06
CA LEU A 329 4.98 -14.03 -21.58
C LEU A 329 3.78 -13.09 -21.49
N THR A 330 2.58 -13.66 -21.54
CA THR A 330 1.32 -12.89 -21.50
C THR A 330 0.38 -13.41 -20.42
N GLY A 331 -0.53 -12.56 -19.98
CA GLY A 331 -1.63 -12.92 -19.10
C GLY A 331 -1.20 -13.72 -17.86
N SER A 332 -1.88 -14.81 -17.58
CA SER A 332 -1.64 -15.67 -16.41
C SER A 332 -0.24 -16.23 -16.36
N LYS A 333 0.40 -16.54 -17.50
CA LYS A 333 1.77 -17.06 -17.51
C LYS A 333 2.76 -16.01 -17.01
N LEU A 334 2.62 -14.77 -17.46
CA LEU A 334 3.45 -13.66 -16.98
C LEU A 334 3.19 -13.39 -15.51
N PHE A 335 1.92 -13.25 -15.11
CA PHE A 335 1.52 -12.98 -13.74
C PHE A 335 2.10 -14.01 -12.75
N ASN A 336 2.03 -15.31 -13.08
CA ASN A 336 2.56 -16.37 -12.23
C ASN A 336 4.11 -16.49 -12.27
N THR A 337 4.79 -15.79 -13.19
CA THR A 337 6.26 -15.79 -13.26
C THR A 337 6.89 -14.77 -12.33
N ILE A 338 6.16 -13.74 -11.94
CA ILE A 338 6.65 -12.68 -11.06
C ILE A 338 6.41 -13.03 -9.59
N MET A 339 7.22 -12.45 -8.72
CA MET A 339 6.96 -12.50 -7.28
C MET A 339 5.70 -11.70 -6.95
N GLY A 340 4.79 -12.27 -6.17
CA GLY A 340 3.56 -11.56 -5.78
C GLY A 340 3.81 -10.49 -4.73
N GLY A 341 2.92 -9.49 -4.67
CA GLY A 341 3.06 -8.34 -3.78
C GLY A 341 3.20 -8.72 -2.30
N GLN A 342 2.50 -9.74 -1.83
CA GLN A 342 2.62 -10.20 -0.43
C GLN A 342 4.04 -10.69 -0.10
N ASN A 343 4.72 -11.34 -1.04
CA ASN A 343 6.12 -11.75 -0.85
C ASN A 343 7.10 -10.57 -1.02
N VAL A 344 6.76 -9.58 -1.84
CA VAL A 344 7.53 -8.33 -1.93
C VAL A 344 7.52 -7.59 -0.59
N PHE A 345 6.38 -7.48 0.06
CA PHE A 345 6.28 -6.85 1.39
C PHE A 345 7.05 -7.64 2.46
N VAL A 346 6.97 -8.97 2.46
CA VAL A 346 7.76 -9.81 3.39
C VAL A 346 9.25 -9.53 3.23
N SER A 347 9.75 -9.48 2.00
CA SER A 347 11.18 -9.21 1.75
C SER A 347 11.61 -7.81 2.19
N GLY A 348 10.68 -6.87 2.31
CA GLY A 348 10.89 -5.52 2.85
C GLY A 348 10.67 -5.40 4.36
N GLY A 349 10.35 -6.50 5.05
CA GLY A 349 10.14 -6.50 6.51
C GLY A 349 8.74 -6.08 6.97
N ALA A 350 7.78 -5.85 6.04
CA ALA A 350 6.39 -5.66 6.40
C ALA A 350 5.67 -6.99 6.63
N ALA A 351 4.64 -7.00 7.47
CA ALA A 351 3.79 -8.16 7.71
C ALA A 351 2.55 -8.11 6.79
N PRO A 352 2.51 -8.90 5.71
CA PRO A 352 1.42 -8.87 4.74
C PRO A 352 0.16 -9.56 5.28
N ILE A 353 -0.99 -9.16 4.77
CA ILE A 353 -2.30 -9.57 5.29
C ILE A 353 -2.63 -11.04 5.03
N LEU A 354 -2.21 -11.61 3.90
CA LEU A 354 -2.47 -13.01 3.57
C LEU A 354 -1.64 -13.96 4.44
N GLN A 355 -0.56 -13.46 5.00
CA GLN A 355 0.28 -14.17 5.96
C GLN A 355 0.00 -13.70 7.39
N ALA A 356 -1.20 -13.22 7.70
CA ALA A 356 -1.56 -12.67 9.01
C ALA A 356 -1.38 -13.67 10.16
N ASP A 357 -1.32 -14.98 9.90
CA ASP A 357 -0.82 -15.98 10.86
C ASP A 357 0.67 -15.79 11.19
N MET A 358 1.41 -15.05 10.38
CA MET A 358 2.80 -14.71 10.66
C MET A 358 2.93 -13.70 11.81
N ILE A 359 1.92 -12.89 12.09
CA ILE A 359 1.86 -12.11 13.35
C ILE A 359 1.83 -13.08 14.55
N LYS A 360 1.09 -14.20 14.44
CA LYS A 360 1.08 -15.26 15.45
C LYS A 360 2.34 -16.12 15.44
N LYS A 361 3.01 -16.25 14.27
CA LYS A 361 4.22 -17.10 14.09
C LYS A 361 5.54 -16.34 14.23
N ASN A 362 5.50 -15.09 14.72
CA ASN A 362 6.69 -14.28 15.00
C ASN A 362 7.49 -13.77 13.77
N SER A 363 6.92 -13.67 12.59
CA SER A 363 7.69 -13.18 11.43
C SER A 363 7.94 -11.67 11.44
N ILE A 364 7.11 -10.89 12.14
CA ILE A 364 7.50 -9.52 12.53
C ILE A 364 8.70 -9.57 13.51
N ILE A 365 8.93 -10.72 14.11
CA ILE A 365 9.94 -10.99 15.14
C ILE A 365 11.25 -11.47 14.50
N ASP A 366 11.20 -12.10 13.31
CA ASP A 366 12.36 -12.69 12.62
C ASP A 366 12.94 -11.76 11.53
N GLY A 367 12.71 -10.46 11.64
CA GLY A 367 13.34 -9.45 10.77
C GLY A 367 14.87 -9.38 10.94
N PRO A 368 15.55 -8.57 10.12
CA PRO A 368 16.98 -8.31 10.29
C PRO A 368 17.32 -7.90 11.73
N GLU A 369 18.53 -8.22 12.18
CA GLU A 369 19.00 -7.94 13.54
C GLU A 369 18.74 -6.46 13.93
N GLY A 370 18.09 -6.23 15.08
CA GLY A 370 17.64 -4.90 15.53
C GLY A 370 16.19 -4.52 15.19
N PHE A 371 15.51 -5.32 14.35
CA PHE A 371 14.10 -5.12 13.97
C PHE A 371 13.14 -6.08 14.67
N ASN A 372 13.67 -6.90 15.56
CA ASN A 372 12.91 -7.96 16.23
C ASN A 372 12.18 -7.41 17.45
N VAL A 373 10.95 -7.86 17.65
CA VAL A 373 10.22 -7.67 18.90
C VAL A 373 11.01 -8.29 20.04
N PRO A 374 11.26 -7.57 21.15
CA PRO A 374 11.94 -8.13 22.30
C PRO A 374 11.25 -9.42 22.77
N LYS A 375 12.03 -10.47 23.01
CA LYS A 375 11.51 -11.78 23.44
C LYS A 375 10.63 -11.65 24.69
N GLY A 376 9.40 -12.14 24.61
CA GLY A 376 8.42 -12.09 25.71
C GLY A 376 7.72 -10.75 25.87
N ALA A 377 7.98 -9.77 25.00
CA ALA A 377 7.25 -8.51 25.05
C ALA A 377 5.77 -8.70 24.69
N LYS A 378 4.89 -8.00 25.40
CA LYS A 378 3.48 -7.93 25.04
C LYS A 378 3.30 -6.96 23.88
N VAL A 379 2.75 -7.46 22.76
CA VAL A 379 2.40 -6.66 21.60
C VAL A 379 0.98 -6.14 21.76
N TYR A 380 0.82 -4.83 21.65
CA TYR A 380 -0.48 -4.14 21.67
C TYR A 380 -0.91 -3.79 20.24
N GLN A 381 -2.21 -3.89 19.96
CA GLN A 381 -2.78 -3.47 18.68
C GLN A 381 -4.15 -2.84 18.94
N PRO A 382 -4.33 -1.52 18.75
CA PRO A 382 -5.64 -0.90 18.93
C PRO A 382 -6.60 -1.37 17.83
N SER A 383 -7.85 -1.67 18.22
CA SER A 383 -8.92 -1.98 17.27
C SER A 383 -9.29 -0.75 16.43
N PRO A 384 -10.02 -0.91 15.30
CA PRO A 384 -10.56 0.21 14.54
C PRO A 384 -11.36 1.20 15.40
N ASP A 385 -12.23 0.73 16.31
CA ASP A 385 -13.05 1.58 17.17
C ASP A 385 -12.21 2.37 18.17
N GLN A 386 -11.19 1.74 18.77
CA GLN A 386 -10.23 2.41 19.65
C GLN A 386 -9.48 3.52 18.89
N GLN A 387 -9.12 3.28 17.63
CA GLN A 387 -8.49 4.30 16.79
C GLN A 387 -9.41 5.46 16.47
N VAL A 388 -10.72 5.24 16.23
CA VAL A 388 -11.70 6.32 16.03
C VAL A 388 -11.73 7.21 17.26
N THR A 389 -11.87 6.63 18.46
CA THR A 389 -11.90 7.37 19.73
C THR A 389 -10.58 8.12 19.96
N GLY A 390 -9.44 7.44 19.78
CA GLY A 390 -8.12 8.05 19.96
C GLY A 390 -7.86 9.18 18.96
N LYS A 391 -8.29 9.02 17.70
CA LYS A 391 -8.12 10.03 16.65
C LYS A 391 -8.92 11.30 16.96
N ALA A 392 -10.15 11.16 17.45
CA ALA A 392 -10.96 12.30 17.87
C ALA A 392 -10.25 13.09 18.98
N LEU A 393 -9.66 12.42 19.96
CA LEU A 393 -8.94 13.06 21.05
C LEU A 393 -7.65 13.77 20.56
N VAL A 394 -6.90 13.12 19.68
CA VAL A 394 -5.70 13.70 19.05
C VAL A 394 -6.09 14.94 18.23
N ALA A 395 -7.16 14.86 17.42
CA ALA A 395 -7.63 16.01 16.64
C ALA A 395 -8.02 17.20 17.49
N ALA A 396 -8.61 16.96 18.68
CA ALA A 396 -9.00 18.03 19.61
C ALA A 396 -7.81 18.68 20.33
N GLN A 397 -6.75 17.93 20.66
CA GLN A 397 -5.70 18.42 21.54
C GLN A 397 -4.37 18.71 20.84
N TRP A 398 -4.00 17.95 19.82
CA TRP A 398 -2.67 18.08 19.16
C TRP A 398 -2.37 19.47 18.62
N PRO A 399 -3.34 20.22 18.00
CA PRO A 399 -3.07 21.57 17.49
C PRO A 399 -2.68 22.59 18.57
N THR A 400 -2.98 22.30 19.82
CA THR A 400 -2.73 23.22 20.94
C THR A 400 -1.58 22.80 21.88
N LEU A 401 -0.92 21.68 21.56
CA LEU A 401 0.22 21.19 22.34
C LEU A 401 1.46 22.06 22.22
#